data_f1cd2fe4022bb1b74e4c20335552ac38
#
_entry.id   f1cd2fe4022bb1b74e4c20335552ac38
#
_cell.length_a   1.000
_cell.length_b   1.000
_cell.length_c   1.000
_cell.angle_alpha   90.00
_cell.angle_beta   90.00
_cell.angle_gamma   90.00
#
_symmetry.space_group_name_H-M   'P 1'
#
loop_
_entity.id
_entity.type
_entity.pdbx_description
1 polymer ?
#
loop_
_entity_poly.entity_id
_entity_poly.type
_entity_poly.pdbx_seq_one_letter_code
_entity_poly.pdbx_strand_id
1 'polypeptide(L)'
;MVSKVTDSEYNLLLQNDINTNGYSQWFFFKVTNTQKDSKVRFNILNLYKHNSLYKMGMKVIMYSVKESEEKNVSWHRGGENIDYYENGYSRSSSEYCPYYTLTWEHTFNYSDD
;
A
#
# COMPACT_ATOMS: atom_id res chain seq x y z
N MET A 1 -5.46 -1.43 -10.32
CA MET A 1 -4.53 -1.00 -11.37
C MET A 1 -3.20 -0.59 -10.74
N VAL A 2 -2.12 -0.98 -11.36
CA VAL A 2 -0.77 -0.66 -10.88
C VAL A 2 -0.07 0.19 -11.95
N SER A 3 0.58 1.27 -11.52
CA SER A 3 1.35 2.14 -12.39
C SER A 3 2.77 2.27 -11.84
N LYS A 4 3.75 1.97 -12.66
CA LYS A 4 5.16 2.09 -12.30
C LYS A 4 5.62 3.53 -12.50
N VAL A 5 6.05 4.19 -11.41
CA VAL A 5 6.59 5.54 -11.47
C VAL A 5 8.07 5.52 -11.80
N THR A 6 8.82 4.68 -11.07
CA THR A 6 10.24 4.40 -11.31
C THR A 6 10.49 2.92 -11.06
N ASP A 7 11.73 2.45 -11.21
CA ASP A 7 12.09 1.07 -10.88
C ASP A 7 11.90 0.75 -9.39
N SER A 8 11.78 1.77 -8.55
CA SER A 8 11.64 1.62 -7.11
C SER A 8 10.39 2.28 -6.51
N GLU A 9 9.45 2.68 -7.36
CA GLU A 9 8.21 3.30 -6.89
C GLU A 9 7.01 2.89 -7.75
N TYR A 10 5.90 2.51 -7.11
CA TYR A 10 4.67 2.08 -7.76
C TYR A 10 3.47 2.77 -7.15
N ASN A 11 2.55 3.19 -8.01
CA ASN A 11 1.24 3.69 -7.62
C ASN A 11 0.19 2.60 -7.84
N LEU A 12 -0.70 2.45 -6.87
CA LEU A 12 -1.78 1.48 -6.92
C LEU A 12 -3.12 2.18 -6.80
N LEU A 13 -4.08 1.74 -7.60
CA LEU A 13 -5.47 2.15 -7.51
C LEU A 13 -6.30 0.93 -7.14
N LEU A 14 -7.03 1.03 -6.04
CA LEU A 14 -7.89 -0.05 -5.58
C LEU A 14 -9.20 -0.06 -6.34
N GLN A 15 -9.75 -1.24 -6.52
CA GLN A 15 -11.10 -1.41 -7.02
C GLN A 15 -12.10 -1.12 -5.90
N ASN A 16 -13.22 -0.47 -6.22
CA ASN A 16 -14.27 -0.22 -5.25
C ASN A 16 -14.89 -1.54 -4.78
N ASP A 17 -15.30 -1.57 -3.53
CA ASP A 17 -16.01 -2.73 -2.99
C ASP A 17 -17.34 -2.92 -3.71
N ILE A 18 -17.73 -4.17 -3.91
CA ILE A 18 -19.00 -4.51 -4.54
C ILE A 18 -20.14 -4.10 -3.60
N ASN A 19 -21.20 -3.50 -4.17
CA ASN A 19 -22.40 -3.06 -3.45
C ASN A 19 -22.17 -1.95 -2.43
N THR A 20 -21.08 -1.20 -2.57
CA THR A 20 -20.85 0.01 -1.78
C THR A 20 -20.83 1.22 -2.68
N ASN A 21 -20.96 2.42 -2.11
CA ASN A 21 -20.95 3.67 -2.85
C ASN A 21 -19.53 4.14 -3.17
N GLY A 22 -18.69 3.21 -3.64
CA GLY A 22 -17.33 3.51 -4.03
C GLY A 22 -16.33 3.48 -2.90
N TYR A 23 -16.65 2.84 -1.78
CA TYR A 23 -15.71 2.68 -0.68
C TYR A 23 -14.62 1.67 -1.01
N SER A 24 -13.39 1.98 -0.59
CA SER A 24 -12.21 1.19 -0.85
C SER A 24 -11.31 1.31 0.38
N GLN A 25 -11.54 0.44 1.38
CA GLN A 25 -10.90 0.56 2.70
C GLN A 25 -9.87 -0.51 3.00
N TRP A 26 -9.86 -1.59 2.23
CA TRP A 26 -8.90 -2.68 2.43
C TRP A 26 -8.21 -3.00 1.11
N PHE A 27 -7.05 -3.62 1.21
CA PHE A 27 -6.29 -3.98 0.02
C PHE A 27 -5.49 -5.25 0.27
N PHE A 28 -5.23 -5.94 -0.81
CA PHE A 28 -4.34 -7.10 -0.86
C PHE A 28 -3.65 -7.11 -2.21
N PHE A 29 -2.34 -7.22 -2.22
CA PHE A 29 -1.60 -7.40 -3.45
C PHE A 29 -0.35 -8.24 -3.19
N LYS A 30 0.20 -8.80 -4.26
CA LYS A 30 1.36 -9.65 -4.22
C LYS A 30 2.49 -9.02 -5.02
N VAL A 31 3.69 -9.10 -4.48
CA VAL A 31 4.90 -8.65 -5.17
C VAL A 31 5.76 -9.87 -5.47
N THR A 32 6.25 -9.96 -6.71
CA THR A 32 7.11 -11.06 -7.15
C THR A 32 8.40 -10.49 -7.73
N ASN A 33 9.39 -11.37 -7.97
CA ASN A 33 10.68 -10.99 -8.55
C ASN A 33 11.41 -9.93 -7.72
N THR A 34 11.36 -10.09 -6.40
CA THR A 34 12.04 -9.17 -5.48
C THR A 34 13.55 -9.36 -5.57
N GLN A 35 14.28 -8.31 -5.22
CA GLN A 35 15.74 -8.35 -5.12
C GLN A 35 16.14 -8.01 -3.70
N LYS A 36 17.00 -8.84 -3.12
CA LYS A 36 17.49 -8.63 -1.76
C LYS A 36 18.14 -7.25 -1.64
N ASP A 37 17.84 -6.58 -0.53
CA ASP A 37 18.35 -5.26 -0.16
C ASP A 37 17.84 -4.12 -1.05
N SER A 38 16.89 -4.37 -1.96
CA SER A 38 16.26 -3.29 -2.71
C SER A 38 15.13 -2.67 -1.89
N LYS A 39 15.03 -1.35 -1.96
CA LYS A 39 13.97 -0.59 -1.30
C LYS A 39 12.97 -0.09 -2.33
N VAL A 40 11.69 -0.35 -2.10
CA VAL A 40 10.61 0.04 -3.00
C VAL A 40 9.56 0.84 -2.23
N ARG A 41 9.05 1.89 -2.86
CA ARG A 41 7.95 2.69 -2.32
C ARG A 41 6.64 2.30 -3.00
N PHE A 42 5.62 2.10 -2.19
CA PHE A 42 4.27 1.83 -2.65
C PHE A 42 3.35 2.97 -2.24
N ASN A 43 2.51 3.41 -3.17
CA ASN A 43 1.51 4.46 -2.92
C ASN A 43 0.14 3.95 -3.33
N ILE A 44 -0.81 3.96 -2.41
CA ILE A 44 -2.21 3.69 -2.72
C ILE A 44 -2.92 5.03 -2.76
N LEU A 45 -3.48 5.40 -3.91
CA LEU A 45 -3.89 6.76 -4.21
C LEU A 45 -5.37 7.05 -3.95
N ASN A 46 -6.20 6.04 -3.78
CA ASN A 46 -7.66 6.23 -3.77
C ASN A 46 -8.36 5.71 -2.53
N LEU A 47 -7.79 5.97 -1.37
CA LEU A 47 -8.44 5.71 -0.10
C LEU A 47 -9.34 6.89 0.27
N TYR A 48 -10.47 6.60 0.91
CA TYR A 48 -11.50 7.62 1.19
C TYR A 48 -11.49 8.11 2.63
N LYS A 49 -11.02 7.29 3.55
CA LYS A 49 -11.22 7.54 4.97
C LYS A 49 -10.38 8.70 5.45
N HIS A 50 -11.03 9.74 5.98
CA HIS A 50 -10.33 10.91 6.50
C HIS A 50 -9.44 10.55 7.69
N ASN A 51 -9.94 9.74 8.61
CA ASN A 51 -9.18 9.27 9.78
C ASN A 51 -8.77 7.82 9.58
N SER A 52 -7.49 7.56 9.63
CA SER A 52 -6.94 6.23 9.47
C SER A 52 -5.86 5.99 10.50
N LEU A 53 -5.74 4.76 10.98
CA LEU A 53 -4.66 4.37 11.86
C LEU A 53 -3.28 4.49 11.19
N TYR A 54 -3.23 4.40 9.87
CA TYR A 54 -2.00 4.65 9.12
C TYR A 54 -1.48 6.07 9.32
N LYS A 55 -2.38 7.04 9.49
CA LYS A 55 -2.01 8.42 9.80
C LYS A 55 -1.33 8.52 11.17
N MET A 56 -1.64 7.59 12.05
CA MET A 56 -1.05 7.49 13.40
C MET A 56 0.20 6.61 13.43
N GLY A 57 0.68 6.17 12.26
CA GLY A 57 1.88 5.38 12.15
C GLY A 57 1.68 3.87 12.14
N MET A 58 0.44 3.39 12.02
CA MET A 58 0.18 1.95 11.89
C MET A 58 0.85 1.40 10.64
N LYS A 59 1.63 0.34 10.80
CA LYS A 59 2.33 -0.30 9.69
C LYS A 59 1.41 -1.28 8.95
N VAL A 60 1.71 -1.52 7.68
CA VAL A 60 0.98 -2.50 6.86
C VAL A 60 1.30 -3.92 7.30
N ILE A 61 0.38 -4.85 7.01
CA ILE A 61 0.59 -6.28 7.28
C ILE A 61 1.22 -6.93 6.06
N MET A 62 2.26 -7.70 6.28
CA MET A 62 3.05 -8.33 5.23
C MET A 62 3.25 -9.83 5.48
N TYR A 63 3.44 -10.57 4.40
CA TYR A 63 3.82 -11.98 4.45
C TYR A 63 4.91 -12.23 3.40
N SER A 64 6.04 -12.79 3.83
CA SER A 64 7.12 -13.23 2.95
C SER A 64 7.17 -14.75 2.94
N VAL A 65 7.07 -15.33 1.76
CA VAL A 65 7.12 -16.80 1.62
C VAL A 65 8.46 -17.34 2.12
N LYS A 66 9.56 -16.72 1.72
CA LYS A 66 10.89 -17.17 2.11
C LYS A 66 11.18 -16.99 3.59
N GLU A 67 10.77 -15.88 4.17
CA GLU A 67 10.93 -15.66 5.60
C GLU A 67 10.09 -16.64 6.42
N SER A 68 8.90 -16.96 5.95
CA SER A 68 8.05 -17.96 6.58
C SER A 68 8.73 -19.35 6.55
N GLU A 69 9.33 -19.72 5.43
CA GLU A 69 10.02 -21.00 5.29
C GLU A 69 11.28 -21.10 6.15
N GLU A 70 12.06 -20.02 6.22
CA GLU A 70 13.35 -20.04 6.92
C GLU A 70 13.24 -19.78 8.42
N LYS A 71 12.33 -18.86 8.82
CA LYS A 71 12.24 -18.39 10.20
C LYS A 71 10.91 -18.69 10.87
N ASN A 72 10.01 -19.38 10.17
CA ASN A 72 8.68 -19.69 10.66
C ASN A 72 7.88 -18.44 11.06
N VAL A 73 8.10 -17.34 10.34
CA VAL A 73 7.37 -16.08 10.53
C VAL A 73 6.12 -16.08 9.68
N SER A 74 4.98 -15.71 10.24
CA SER A 74 3.71 -15.58 9.54
C SER A 74 3.49 -14.12 9.12
N TRP A 75 2.23 -13.69 9.06
CA TRP A 75 1.89 -12.30 8.80
C TRP A 75 2.45 -11.41 9.89
N HIS A 76 3.04 -10.29 9.49
CA HIS A 76 3.64 -9.35 10.44
C HIS A 76 3.49 -7.92 9.95
N ARG A 77 3.65 -6.96 10.84
CA ARG A 77 3.64 -5.54 10.51
C ARG A 77 5.01 -5.15 9.95
N GLY A 78 5.02 -4.37 8.87
CA GLY A 78 6.25 -3.92 8.24
C GLY A 78 6.08 -2.61 7.49
N GLY A 79 7.17 -2.17 6.86
CA GLY A 79 7.20 -0.91 6.14
C GLY A 79 7.86 0.20 6.94
N GLU A 80 8.42 1.15 6.23
CA GLU A 80 9.11 2.32 6.77
C GLU A 80 8.56 3.58 6.12
N ASN A 81 8.75 4.72 6.76
CA ASN A 81 8.35 6.02 6.24
C ASN A 81 6.90 6.03 5.79
N ILE A 82 6.03 5.52 6.67
CA ILE A 82 4.59 5.43 6.41
C ILE A 82 3.99 6.82 6.57
N ASP A 83 3.18 7.20 5.58
CA ASP A 83 2.45 8.46 5.63
C ASP A 83 1.05 8.25 5.05
N TYR A 84 0.12 9.08 5.49
CA TYR A 84 -1.27 9.05 5.04
C TYR A 84 -1.75 10.48 4.94
N TYR A 85 -2.03 10.94 3.72
CA TYR A 85 -2.35 12.34 3.49
C TYR A 85 -3.36 12.52 2.38
N GLU A 86 -4.06 13.66 2.41
CA GLU A 86 -4.97 14.06 1.36
C GLU A 86 -4.18 14.35 0.08
N ASN A 87 -4.62 13.77 -1.03
CA ASN A 87 -4.02 14.06 -2.32
C ASN A 87 -4.89 15.04 -3.12
N GLY A 88 -4.43 15.44 -4.31
CA GLY A 88 -5.13 16.40 -5.15
C GLY A 88 -6.28 15.84 -5.97
N TYR A 89 -6.59 14.56 -5.82
CA TYR A 89 -7.64 13.92 -6.59
C TYR A 89 -8.97 13.98 -5.84
N SER A 90 -10.07 14.11 -6.58
CA SER A 90 -11.41 14.18 -6.00
C SER A 90 -12.30 13.11 -6.61
N ARG A 91 -13.21 12.55 -5.77
CA ARG A 91 -14.20 11.57 -6.21
C ARG A 91 -15.37 12.21 -6.94
N SER A 92 -15.57 13.51 -6.74
CA SER A 92 -16.71 14.26 -7.29
C SER A 92 -16.25 15.61 -7.78
N SER A 93 -16.79 16.04 -8.92
CA SER A 93 -16.53 17.38 -9.46
C SER A 93 -17.40 18.47 -8.81
N SER A 94 -18.46 18.10 -8.11
CA SER A 94 -19.43 19.04 -7.54
C SER A 94 -19.26 19.27 -6.04
N GLU A 95 -18.56 18.37 -5.33
CA GLU A 95 -18.36 18.46 -3.90
C GLU A 95 -16.90 18.16 -3.56
N TYR A 96 -16.45 18.70 -2.43
CA TYR A 96 -15.11 18.41 -1.94
C TYR A 96 -15.10 17.02 -1.31
N CYS A 97 -14.65 16.04 -2.11
CA CYS A 97 -14.55 14.64 -1.70
C CYS A 97 -13.14 14.11 -2.03
N PRO A 98 -12.12 14.51 -1.28
CA PRO A 98 -10.75 14.16 -1.63
C PRO A 98 -10.46 12.67 -1.42
N TYR A 99 -9.54 12.16 -2.21
CA TYR A 99 -8.89 10.89 -1.93
C TYR A 99 -7.68 11.10 -1.02
N TYR A 100 -7.27 10.02 -0.36
CA TYR A 100 -6.10 10.00 0.49
C TYR A 100 -5.08 9.01 -0.05
N THR A 101 -3.83 9.34 0.12
CA THR A 101 -2.72 8.49 -0.28
C THR A 101 -2.11 7.85 0.96
N LEU A 102 -2.02 6.51 0.96
CA LEU A 102 -1.18 5.76 1.88
C LEU A 102 0.11 5.44 1.17
N THR A 103 1.23 5.82 1.74
CA THR A 103 2.56 5.54 1.20
C THR A 103 3.44 4.88 2.25
N TRP A 104 4.26 3.95 1.80
CA TRP A 104 5.28 3.32 2.64
C TRP A 104 6.43 2.81 1.78
N GLU A 105 7.57 2.58 2.43
CA GLU A 105 8.73 1.98 1.80
C GLU A 105 8.98 0.61 2.43
N HIS A 106 9.50 -0.31 1.64
CA HIS A 106 9.87 -1.63 2.12
C HIS A 106 11.19 -2.06 1.50
N THR A 107 12.09 -2.57 2.33
CA THR A 107 13.35 -3.17 1.89
C THR A 107 13.20 -4.69 1.91
N PHE A 108 13.41 -5.33 0.76
CA PHE A 108 13.26 -6.77 0.64
C PHE A 108 14.47 -7.47 1.25
N ASN A 109 14.21 -8.50 2.04
CA ASN A 109 15.25 -9.30 2.70
C ASN A 109 15.65 -10.51 1.87
N TYR A 110 14.90 -10.82 0.83
CA TYR A 110 15.12 -12.01 0.01
C TYR A 110 14.93 -11.68 -1.47
N SER A 111 15.69 -12.35 -2.33
CA SER A 111 15.48 -12.30 -3.77
C SER A 111 14.47 -13.38 -4.16
N ASP A 112 13.65 -13.07 -5.18
CA ASP A 112 12.64 -14.00 -5.74
C ASP A 112 11.62 -14.49 -4.69
N ASP A 113 11.27 -13.62 -3.79
CA ASP A 113 10.30 -13.92 -2.74
C ASP A 113 8.84 -13.86 -3.25
#